data_8bf21a98e3c9142563acefe16f58f125
#
_entry.id   8bf21a98e3c9142563acefe16f58f125
#
_cell.length_a   1.000
_cell.length_b   1.000
_cell.length_c   1.000
_cell.angle_alpha   90.00
_cell.angle_beta   90.00
_cell.angle_gamma   90.00
#
_symmetry.space_group_name_H-M   'P 1'
#
loop_
_entity.id
_entity.type
_entity.pdbx_description
1 polymer ?
#
loop_
_entity_poly.entity_id
_entity_poly.type
_entity_poly.pdbx_seq_one_letter_code
_entity_poly.pdbx_strand_id
1 'polypeptide(L)'
;MKLIIFFCGLLLAVGCQRETSTPPAAAVTNQTYAARGVVQAIPPDHRHATIKHEAIPGYMAAMTMDFSVRDTNALAGLAPGDEITFTLVATADDDWIENLQPTGKTGEVASSGWHIVEPELAVGDVLPDAEFTSETGRPIHLADYRGSALAFTFFFTSCPLPEYCPRMNRNFSEAQKILQADASAPTNWQLLSVSFDPGFDSPQILQGYASFYRGTNADRWQFAVAPTNTLRALAPKLDFRFWRDNGVLSHNLRTVVLDPAGKISRQLDGNDWTPAQLAAALRAAAKISPR
;
A
#
# COMPACT_ATOMS: atom_id res chain seq x y z
N MET A 1 49.54 79.17 -5.93
CA MET A 1 50.14 77.84 -5.68
C MET A 1 49.15 77.13 -4.74
N LYS A 2 48.19 76.32 -5.30
CA LYS A 2 47.09 75.69 -4.54
C LYS A 2 47.45 74.20 -4.36
N LEU A 3 47.59 73.80 -3.08
CA LEU A 3 47.90 72.41 -2.69
C LEU A 3 46.54 71.63 -2.62
N ILE A 4 46.44 70.60 -3.44
CA ILE A 4 45.28 69.70 -3.45
C ILE A 4 45.69 68.47 -2.63
N ILE A 5 45.02 68.21 -1.51
CA ILE A 5 45.19 67.04 -0.68
C ILE A 5 44.19 66.01 -1.16
N PHE A 6 44.66 64.87 -1.65
CA PHE A 6 43.85 63.69 -2.02
C PHE A 6 43.60 62.86 -0.74
N PHE A 7 42.30 62.75 -0.40
CA PHE A 7 41.83 61.89 0.69
C PHE A 7 41.50 60.53 0.09
N CYS A 8 42.29 59.51 0.39
CA CYS A 8 42.06 58.14 -0.04
C CYS A 8 41.16 57.48 0.98
N GLY A 9 39.88 57.33 0.63
CA GLY A 9 38.90 56.64 1.48
C GLY A 9 39.01 55.10 1.35
N LEU A 10 39.38 54.44 2.41
CA LEU A 10 39.46 53.00 2.52
C LEU A 10 38.03 52.46 2.83
N LEU A 11 37.39 51.85 1.83
CA LEU A 11 36.11 51.17 2.00
C LEU A 11 36.35 49.77 2.58
N LEU A 12 36.07 49.59 3.85
CA LEU A 12 35.97 48.29 4.50
C LEU A 12 34.67 47.60 4.12
N ALA A 13 34.72 46.65 3.21
CA ALA A 13 33.61 45.75 2.90
C ALA A 13 33.46 44.71 4.03
N VAL A 14 32.47 44.91 4.91
CA VAL A 14 32.04 43.91 5.89
C VAL A 14 31.23 42.85 5.14
N GLY A 15 31.85 41.72 4.82
CA GLY A 15 31.16 40.57 4.26
C GLY A 15 30.37 39.89 5.36
N CYS A 16 29.02 40.05 5.35
CA CYS A 16 28.12 39.17 6.11
C CYS A 16 28.17 37.76 5.52
N GLN A 17 28.92 36.88 6.13
CA GLN A 17 28.79 35.46 5.90
C GLN A 17 27.44 35.01 6.49
N ARG A 18 26.47 34.73 5.63
CA ARG A 18 25.22 34.09 5.99
C ARG A 18 25.51 32.62 6.23
N GLU A 19 25.70 32.26 7.48
CA GLU A 19 25.70 30.85 7.87
C GLU A 19 24.32 30.26 7.52
N THR A 20 24.28 29.44 6.49
CA THR A 20 23.14 28.57 6.21
C THR A 20 23.13 27.47 7.25
N SER A 21 22.48 27.72 8.37
CA SER A 21 22.16 26.66 9.31
C SER A 21 21.13 25.74 8.63
N THR A 22 21.60 24.57 8.17
CA THR A 22 20.72 23.45 7.79
C THR A 22 19.91 23.10 9.04
N PRO A 23 18.56 23.10 8.98
CA PRO A 23 17.78 22.67 10.12
C PRO A 23 18.20 21.24 10.49
N PRO A 24 18.34 20.90 11.77
CA PRO A 24 18.59 19.51 12.16
C PRO A 24 17.48 18.66 11.58
N ALA A 25 17.84 17.56 10.91
CA ALA A 25 16.89 16.55 10.48
C ALA A 25 16.00 16.21 11.69
N ALA A 26 14.70 16.40 11.56
CA ALA A 26 13.75 16.05 12.60
C ALA A 26 14.03 14.59 12.97
N ALA A 27 14.37 14.35 14.24
CA ALA A 27 14.55 13.00 14.74
C ALA A 27 13.24 12.26 14.50
N VAL A 28 13.26 11.20 13.72
CA VAL A 28 12.12 10.31 13.53
C VAL A 28 11.84 9.69 14.89
N THR A 29 10.86 10.20 15.61
CA THR A 29 10.45 9.66 16.90
C THR A 29 9.62 8.43 16.63
N ASN A 30 10.22 7.25 16.77
CA ASN A 30 9.50 6.00 16.77
C ASN A 30 8.62 5.96 18.02
N GLN A 31 7.32 5.74 17.84
CA GLN A 31 6.40 5.45 18.94
C GLN A 31 6.28 3.94 19.07
N THR A 32 6.30 3.44 20.30
CA THR A 32 6.17 2.02 20.57
C THR A 32 4.96 1.75 21.43
N TYR A 33 4.25 0.67 21.11
CA TYR A 33 3.04 0.27 21.80
C TYR A 33 3.11 -1.21 22.16
N ALA A 34 2.84 -1.55 23.42
CA ALA A 34 2.66 -2.93 23.81
C ALA A 34 1.29 -3.42 23.34
N ALA A 35 1.27 -4.55 22.69
CA ALA A 35 0.06 -5.13 22.12
C ALA A 35 -0.05 -6.62 22.39
N ARG A 36 -1.26 -7.15 22.27
CA ARG A 36 -1.58 -8.57 22.38
C ARG A 36 -2.58 -8.95 21.30
N GLY A 37 -2.48 -10.17 20.81
CA GLY A 37 -3.43 -10.68 19.82
C GLY A 37 -3.26 -12.17 19.56
N VAL A 38 -4.13 -12.69 18.71
CA VAL A 38 -4.13 -14.09 18.26
C VAL A 38 -3.70 -14.13 16.81
N VAL A 39 -2.67 -14.90 16.51
CA VAL A 39 -2.19 -15.13 15.14
C VAL A 39 -3.31 -15.78 14.32
N GLN A 40 -3.69 -15.19 13.23
CA GLN A 40 -4.70 -15.69 12.32
C GLN A 40 -4.09 -16.39 11.10
N ALA A 41 -2.99 -15.83 10.57
CA ALA A 41 -2.24 -16.41 9.46
C ALA A 41 -0.78 -15.94 9.49
N ILE A 42 0.11 -16.77 8.95
CA ILE A 42 1.51 -16.45 8.68
C ILE A 42 1.78 -16.86 7.23
N PRO A 43 1.99 -15.91 6.30
CA PRO A 43 2.40 -16.21 4.93
C PRO A 43 3.72 -16.97 4.88
N PRO A 44 3.97 -17.76 3.82
CA PRO A 44 5.19 -18.57 3.69
C PRO A 44 6.50 -17.74 3.64
N ASP A 45 6.45 -16.47 3.29
CA ASP A 45 7.61 -15.57 3.27
C ASP A 45 8.04 -15.10 4.65
N HIS A 46 7.20 -15.30 5.68
CA HIS A 46 7.41 -14.89 7.08
C HIS A 46 7.72 -13.40 7.26
N ARG A 47 7.30 -12.55 6.32
CA ARG A 47 7.49 -11.10 6.39
C ARG A 47 6.32 -10.37 7.01
N HIS A 48 5.18 -11.04 7.12
CA HIS A 48 3.94 -10.51 7.67
C HIS A 48 3.30 -11.55 8.57
N ALA A 49 2.50 -11.07 9.51
CA ALA A 49 1.59 -11.91 10.29
C ALA A 49 0.23 -11.24 10.37
N THR A 50 -0.82 -11.98 9.99
CA THR A 50 -2.19 -11.54 10.25
C THR A 50 -2.52 -11.82 11.71
N ILE A 51 -2.82 -10.77 12.49
CA ILE A 51 -3.08 -10.87 13.91
C ILE A 51 -4.42 -10.20 14.25
N LYS A 52 -5.30 -10.93 14.97
CA LYS A 52 -6.47 -10.36 15.64
C LYS A 52 -5.99 -9.79 16.98
N HIS A 53 -5.74 -8.48 17.00
CA HIS A 53 -5.20 -7.82 18.19
C HIS A 53 -6.29 -7.13 19.01
N GLU A 54 -6.06 -7.02 20.31
CA GLU A 54 -6.84 -6.19 21.21
C GLU A 54 -6.65 -4.69 20.86
N ALA A 55 -7.47 -3.82 21.45
CA ALA A 55 -7.27 -2.38 21.29
C ALA A 55 -5.84 -2.00 21.74
N ILE A 56 -5.13 -1.22 20.93
CA ILE A 56 -3.82 -0.67 21.25
C ILE A 56 -4.04 0.78 21.71
N PRO A 57 -4.01 1.03 23.03
CA PRO A 57 -4.37 2.33 23.59
C PRO A 57 -3.52 3.47 23.01
N GLY A 58 -4.18 4.53 22.57
CA GLY A 58 -3.52 5.69 21.97
C GLY A 58 -3.10 5.51 20.52
N TYR A 59 -3.37 4.34 19.91
CA TYR A 59 -3.02 4.07 18.52
C TYR A 59 -4.21 3.58 17.69
N MET A 60 -4.78 2.40 18.00
CA MET A 60 -5.89 1.87 17.20
C MET A 60 -6.86 0.99 18.02
N ALA A 61 -8.07 0.85 17.51
CA ALA A 61 -9.08 -0.05 18.07
C ALA A 61 -8.72 -1.53 17.83
N ALA A 62 -9.36 -2.45 18.57
CA ALA A 62 -9.22 -3.88 18.32
C ALA A 62 -9.69 -4.23 16.91
N MET A 63 -8.86 -4.95 16.16
CA MET A 63 -9.17 -5.40 14.79
C MET A 63 -8.27 -6.57 14.40
N THR A 64 -8.48 -7.08 13.21
CA THR A 64 -7.56 -8.05 12.60
C THR A 64 -6.88 -7.39 11.40
N MET A 65 -5.57 -7.43 11.36
CA MET A 65 -4.79 -6.81 10.29
C MET A 65 -3.46 -7.52 10.07
N ASP A 66 -2.81 -7.24 8.97
CA ASP A 66 -1.44 -7.70 8.71
C ASP A 66 -0.45 -6.73 9.36
N PHE A 67 0.51 -7.28 10.05
CA PHE A 67 1.66 -6.55 10.58
C PHE A 67 2.93 -6.97 9.86
N SER A 68 3.73 -6.01 9.45
CA SER A 68 5.08 -6.24 8.92
C SER A 68 6.01 -6.74 10.02
N VAL A 69 6.88 -7.70 9.67
CA VAL A 69 7.89 -8.27 10.55
C VAL A 69 9.26 -8.12 9.90
N ARG A 70 10.15 -7.37 10.54
CA ARG A 70 11.50 -7.12 9.99
C ARG A 70 12.45 -8.30 10.17
N ASP A 71 12.33 -9.02 11.28
CA ASP A 71 13.06 -10.26 11.51
C ASP A 71 12.15 -11.46 11.25
N THR A 72 12.31 -12.10 10.11
CA THR A 72 11.51 -13.27 9.72
C THR A 72 11.64 -14.46 10.68
N ASN A 73 12.72 -14.53 11.47
CA ASN A 73 12.86 -15.56 12.51
C ASN A 73 11.94 -15.33 13.69
N ALA A 74 11.44 -14.11 13.89
CA ALA A 74 10.54 -13.79 14.99
C ALA A 74 9.19 -14.52 14.87
N LEU A 75 8.83 -14.99 13.68
CA LEU A 75 7.63 -15.79 13.43
C LEU A 75 7.90 -17.32 13.50
N ALA A 76 9.17 -17.73 13.67
CA ALA A 76 9.51 -19.14 13.72
C ALA A 76 8.88 -19.82 14.94
N GLY A 77 8.17 -20.92 14.71
CA GLY A 77 7.51 -21.70 15.76
C GLY A 77 6.14 -21.16 16.18
N LEU A 78 5.67 -20.03 15.64
CA LEU A 78 4.31 -19.55 15.81
C LEU A 78 3.38 -20.20 14.78
N ALA A 79 2.15 -20.44 15.17
CA ALA A 79 1.10 -21.00 14.33
C ALA A 79 -0.21 -20.21 14.46
N PRO A 80 -1.10 -20.29 13.46
CA PRO A 80 -2.46 -19.78 13.61
C PRO A 80 -3.13 -20.35 14.88
N GLY A 81 -3.74 -19.47 15.67
CA GLY A 81 -4.34 -19.78 16.96
C GLY A 81 -3.45 -19.42 18.16
N ASP A 82 -2.17 -19.19 18.00
CA ASP A 82 -1.31 -18.77 19.10
C ASP A 82 -1.65 -17.36 19.57
N GLU A 83 -1.88 -17.20 20.88
CA GLU A 83 -1.95 -15.88 21.49
C GLU A 83 -0.54 -15.39 21.78
N ILE A 84 -0.22 -14.19 21.31
CA ILE A 84 1.08 -13.56 21.46
C ILE A 84 0.99 -12.17 22.06
N THR A 85 2.04 -11.75 22.74
CA THR A 85 2.33 -10.34 23.01
C THR A 85 3.41 -9.86 22.05
N PHE A 86 3.37 -8.59 21.69
CA PHE A 86 4.33 -7.99 20.78
C PHE A 86 4.46 -6.49 21.02
N THR A 87 5.51 -5.89 20.47
CA THR A 87 5.70 -4.45 20.43
C THR A 87 5.40 -3.96 19.02
N LEU A 88 4.43 -3.08 18.87
CA LEU A 88 4.21 -2.34 17.63
C LEU A 88 5.10 -1.10 17.64
N VAL A 89 5.89 -0.92 16.61
CA VAL A 89 6.71 0.28 16.38
C VAL A 89 6.08 1.06 15.23
N ALA A 90 5.70 2.30 15.47
CA ALA A 90 5.12 3.18 14.47
C ALA A 90 6.02 4.41 14.27
N THR A 91 6.24 4.77 13.01
CA THR A 91 6.93 5.99 12.58
C THR A 91 5.95 6.87 11.80
N ALA A 92 6.40 7.99 11.28
CA ALA A 92 5.57 8.82 10.40
C ALA A 92 5.22 8.13 9.07
N ASP A 93 6.05 7.16 8.62
CA ASP A 93 5.97 6.59 7.28
C ASP A 93 5.93 5.06 7.26
N ASP A 94 6.05 4.37 8.41
CA ASP A 94 6.15 2.92 8.47
C ASP A 94 5.74 2.37 9.83
N ASP A 95 5.26 1.12 9.87
CA ASP A 95 5.01 0.37 11.09
C ASP A 95 5.45 -1.10 10.95
N TRP A 96 5.86 -1.70 12.07
CA TRP A 96 6.21 -3.12 12.15
C TRP A 96 6.06 -3.64 13.57
N ILE A 97 6.07 -4.96 13.71
CA ILE A 97 6.06 -5.60 15.02
C ILE A 97 7.39 -6.28 15.33
N GLU A 98 7.74 -6.27 16.61
CA GLU A 98 8.94 -6.90 17.15
C GLU A 98 8.67 -7.46 18.55
N ASN A 99 9.63 -8.19 19.13
CA ASN A 99 9.53 -8.78 20.46
C ASN A 99 8.30 -9.70 20.61
N LEU A 100 7.99 -10.50 19.59
CA LEU A 100 6.89 -11.44 19.60
C LEU A 100 7.14 -12.55 20.64
N GLN A 101 6.22 -12.73 21.57
CA GLN A 101 6.31 -13.75 22.61
C GLN A 101 5.00 -14.52 22.71
N PRO A 102 5.01 -15.85 22.53
CA PRO A 102 3.82 -16.66 22.79
C PRO A 102 3.45 -16.62 24.26
N THR A 103 2.16 -16.47 24.56
CA THR A 103 1.65 -16.48 25.95
C THR A 103 1.41 -17.89 26.47
N GLY A 104 1.50 -18.90 25.62
CA GLY A 104 1.13 -20.28 25.92
C GLY A 104 -0.37 -20.53 25.89
N LYS A 105 -1.16 -19.52 25.51
CA LYS A 105 -2.61 -19.65 25.30
C LYS A 105 -2.92 -19.73 23.83
N THR A 106 -4.08 -20.29 23.50
CA THR A 106 -4.62 -20.29 22.15
C THR A 106 -5.92 -19.48 22.13
N GLY A 107 -6.15 -18.79 21.04
CA GLY A 107 -7.37 -18.05 20.78
C GLY A 107 -8.08 -18.55 19.52
N GLU A 108 -9.26 -18.02 19.28
CA GLU A 108 -10.05 -18.35 18.10
C GLU A 108 -9.38 -17.82 16.85
N VAL A 109 -9.04 -18.73 15.92
CA VAL A 109 -8.76 -18.34 14.54
C VAL A 109 -10.11 -18.07 13.90
N ALA A 110 -10.33 -16.82 13.52
CA ALA A 110 -11.52 -16.48 12.77
C ALA A 110 -11.60 -17.45 11.59
N SER A 111 -12.63 -18.30 11.58
CA SER A 111 -12.97 -19.01 10.37
C SER A 111 -13.34 -17.90 9.38
N SER A 112 -12.34 -17.43 8.62
CA SER A 112 -12.62 -16.64 7.43
C SER A 112 -13.62 -17.50 6.67
N GLY A 113 -14.82 -17.02 6.42
CA GLY A 113 -15.83 -17.78 5.65
C GLY A 113 -15.37 -18.03 4.21
N TRP A 114 -14.09 -17.88 3.98
CA TRP A 114 -13.33 -18.10 2.76
C TRP A 114 -12.39 -19.29 2.98
N HIS A 115 -12.95 -20.49 2.94
CA HIS A 115 -12.14 -21.65 2.61
C HIS A 115 -11.70 -21.46 1.17
N ILE A 116 -10.40 -21.16 0.97
CA ILE A 116 -9.79 -21.19 -0.36
C ILE A 116 -9.89 -22.63 -0.85
N VAL A 117 -10.95 -22.91 -1.62
CA VAL A 117 -11.17 -24.22 -2.25
C VAL A 117 -10.46 -24.26 -3.60
N GLU A 118 -10.03 -23.09 -4.11
CA GLU A 118 -9.32 -22.96 -5.38
C GLU A 118 -7.85 -22.60 -5.12
N PRO A 119 -6.91 -23.15 -5.92
CA PRO A 119 -5.52 -22.77 -5.81
C PRO A 119 -5.36 -21.26 -6.11
N GLU A 120 -4.56 -20.59 -5.30
CA GLU A 120 -4.10 -19.23 -5.56
C GLU A 120 -3.37 -19.19 -6.91
N LEU A 121 -3.59 -18.13 -7.68
CA LEU A 121 -2.90 -17.91 -8.94
C LEU A 121 -1.47 -17.44 -8.69
N ALA A 122 -0.54 -18.07 -9.39
CA ALA A 122 0.88 -17.75 -9.34
C ALA A 122 1.27 -16.72 -10.41
N VAL A 123 2.48 -16.19 -10.29
CA VAL A 123 3.11 -15.40 -11.35
C VAL A 123 3.21 -16.26 -12.64
N GLY A 124 2.72 -15.72 -13.74
CA GLY A 124 2.60 -16.38 -15.04
C GLY A 124 1.20 -16.87 -15.38
N ASP A 125 0.31 -17.02 -14.39
CA ASP A 125 -1.08 -17.41 -14.62
C ASP A 125 -1.89 -16.24 -15.19
N VAL A 126 -2.90 -16.57 -15.99
CA VAL A 126 -3.85 -15.59 -16.52
C VAL A 126 -4.89 -15.28 -15.45
N LEU A 127 -5.01 -14.02 -15.08
CA LEU A 127 -6.08 -13.58 -14.21
C LEU A 127 -7.40 -13.61 -14.98
N PRO A 128 -8.45 -14.32 -14.49
CA PRO A 128 -9.79 -14.27 -15.09
C PRO A 128 -10.31 -12.86 -15.19
N ASP A 129 -11.17 -12.61 -16.18
CA ASP A 129 -11.85 -11.34 -16.29
C ASP A 129 -12.77 -11.08 -15.10
N ALA A 130 -12.86 -9.82 -14.72
CA ALA A 130 -13.64 -9.37 -13.58
C ALA A 130 -14.25 -8.00 -13.89
N GLU A 131 -15.53 -7.85 -13.57
CA GLU A 131 -16.27 -6.62 -13.76
C GLU A 131 -16.24 -5.77 -12.48
N PHE A 132 -16.04 -4.47 -12.64
CA PHE A 132 -16.10 -3.45 -11.60
C PHE A 132 -17.00 -2.29 -12.04
N THR A 133 -17.41 -1.45 -11.08
CA THR A 133 -18.07 -0.19 -11.39
C THR A 133 -17.09 0.95 -11.15
N SER A 134 -16.73 1.69 -12.19
CA SER A 134 -15.80 2.82 -12.10
C SER A 134 -16.36 3.98 -11.27
N GLU A 135 -15.50 4.90 -10.87
CA GLU A 135 -15.88 6.15 -10.20
C GLU A 135 -16.80 7.06 -11.04
N THR A 136 -16.93 6.77 -12.34
CA THR A 136 -17.90 7.45 -13.21
C THR A 136 -19.22 6.71 -13.34
N GLY A 137 -19.39 5.60 -12.61
CA GLY A 137 -20.58 4.76 -12.64
C GLY A 137 -20.67 3.84 -13.86
N ARG A 138 -19.61 3.70 -14.64
CA ARG A 138 -19.58 2.82 -15.82
C ARG A 138 -19.02 1.45 -15.44
N PRO A 139 -19.55 0.36 -16.04
CA PRO A 139 -18.87 -0.92 -15.92
C PRO A 139 -17.51 -0.86 -16.61
N ILE A 140 -16.50 -1.48 -15.99
CA ILE A 140 -15.17 -1.70 -16.53
C ILE A 140 -14.75 -3.14 -16.24
N HIS A 141 -13.94 -3.71 -17.12
CA HIS A 141 -13.46 -5.08 -17.03
C HIS A 141 -11.94 -5.13 -16.95
N LEU A 142 -11.36 -6.14 -16.30
CA LEU A 142 -9.93 -6.37 -16.40
C LEU A 142 -9.49 -6.59 -17.85
N ALA A 143 -10.36 -7.12 -18.68
CA ALA A 143 -10.12 -7.30 -20.12
C ALA A 143 -9.91 -5.97 -20.85
N ASP A 144 -10.47 -4.86 -20.39
CA ASP A 144 -10.32 -3.53 -21.01
C ASP A 144 -8.88 -3.01 -20.94
N TYR A 145 -8.08 -3.56 -20.03
CA TYR A 145 -6.67 -3.20 -19.85
C TYR A 145 -5.70 -4.03 -20.70
N ARG A 146 -6.19 -4.99 -21.50
CA ARG A 146 -5.36 -5.78 -22.40
C ARG A 146 -4.57 -4.87 -23.35
N GLY A 147 -3.32 -5.25 -23.64
CA GLY A 147 -2.38 -4.40 -24.39
C GLY A 147 -1.58 -3.44 -23.53
N SER A 148 -1.96 -3.27 -22.26
CA SER A 148 -1.23 -2.47 -21.27
C SER A 148 -0.82 -3.31 -20.06
N ALA A 149 0.28 -2.98 -19.44
CA ALA A 149 0.57 -3.43 -18.10
C ALA A 149 -0.39 -2.75 -17.12
N LEU A 150 -1.02 -3.50 -16.25
CA LEU A 150 -1.94 -2.99 -15.23
C LEU A 150 -1.39 -3.28 -13.84
N ALA A 151 -1.28 -2.25 -12.99
CA ALA A 151 -1.16 -2.47 -11.56
C ALA A 151 -2.50 -2.14 -10.89
N PHE A 152 -3.00 -3.06 -10.05
CA PHE A 152 -4.19 -2.79 -9.26
C PHE A 152 -4.00 -3.22 -7.81
N THR A 153 -4.70 -2.52 -6.90
CA THR A 153 -4.69 -2.78 -5.46
C THR A 153 -6.10 -2.72 -4.91
N PHE A 154 -6.32 -3.39 -3.78
CA PHE A 154 -7.57 -3.32 -3.05
C PHE A 154 -7.50 -2.28 -1.94
N PHE A 155 -8.59 -1.56 -1.71
CA PHE A 155 -8.71 -0.54 -0.69
C PHE A 155 -10.17 -0.31 -0.29
N PHE A 156 -10.44 0.51 0.70
CA PHE A 156 -11.74 1.11 0.98
C PHE A 156 -11.56 2.54 1.49
N THR A 157 -12.52 3.43 1.16
CA THR A 157 -12.32 4.86 1.38
C THR A 157 -12.34 5.27 2.85
N SER A 158 -13.06 4.51 3.69
CA SER A 158 -13.18 4.77 5.13
C SER A 158 -12.09 4.10 5.98
N CYS A 159 -10.97 3.65 5.37
CA CYS A 159 -9.84 3.08 6.10
C CYS A 159 -9.24 4.12 7.05
N PRO A 160 -9.23 3.88 8.37
CA PRO A 160 -8.76 4.85 9.35
C PRO A 160 -7.23 4.85 9.51
N LEU A 161 -6.54 3.91 8.89
CA LEU A 161 -5.11 3.70 9.09
C LEU A 161 -4.30 4.35 7.95
N PRO A 162 -3.54 5.45 8.22
CA PRO A 162 -2.78 6.17 7.21
C PRO A 162 -1.76 5.32 6.45
N GLU A 163 -1.21 4.29 7.12
CA GLU A 163 -0.17 3.40 6.59
C GLU A 163 -0.72 2.22 5.75
N TYR A 164 -2.04 2.12 5.62
CA TYR A 164 -2.70 1.07 4.84
C TYR A 164 -3.26 1.60 3.51
N CYS A 165 -4.58 1.63 3.34
CA CYS A 165 -5.19 2.07 2.09
C CYS A 165 -4.72 3.46 1.62
N PRO A 166 -4.58 4.48 2.50
CA PRO A 166 -4.03 5.76 2.08
C PRO A 166 -2.60 5.67 1.57
N ARG A 167 -1.73 4.87 2.23
CA ARG A 167 -0.36 4.64 1.77
C ARG A 167 -0.31 3.95 0.41
N MET A 168 -1.14 2.92 0.18
CA MET A 168 -1.21 2.25 -1.13
C MET A 168 -1.52 3.24 -2.25
N ASN A 169 -2.51 4.11 -2.04
CA ASN A 169 -2.87 5.11 -3.03
C ASN A 169 -1.83 6.23 -3.18
N ARG A 170 -1.13 6.63 -2.10
CA ARG A 170 0.06 7.53 -2.20
C ARG A 170 1.16 6.88 -3.03
N ASN A 171 1.47 5.60 -2.79
CA ASN A 171 2.49 4.88 -3.55
C ASN A 171 2.13 4.78 -5.04
N PHE A 172 0.85 4.59 -5.39
CA PHE A 172 0.36 4.62 -6.76
C PHE A 172 0.53 6.01 -7.38
N SER A 173 0.21 7.08 -6.64
CA SER A 173 0.40 8.47 -7.08
C SER A 173 1.87 8.75 -7.39
N GLU A 174 2.78 8.37 -6.50
CA GLU A 174 4.21 8.58 -6.71
C GLU A 174 4.78 7.69 -7.84
N ALA A 175 4.34 6.43 -7.96
CA ALA A 175 4.72 5.56 -9.07
C ALA A 175 4.28 6.14 -10.43
N GLN A 176 3.08 6.70 -10.49
CA GLN A 176 2.59 7.43 -11.67
C GLN A 176 3.51 8.59 -12.05
N LYS A 177 3.91 9.42 -11.07
CA LYS A 177 4.84 10.54 -11.30
C LYS A 177 6.20 10.07 -11.82
N ILE A 178 6.74 8.99 -11.23
CA ILE A 178 8.01 8.38 -11.67
C ILE A 178 7.92 7.90 -13.13
N LEU A 179 6.81 7.25 -13.51
CA LEU A 179 6.62 6.77 -14.89
C LEU A 179 6.44 7.92 -15.90
N GLN A 180 5.74 8.98 -15.50
CA GLN A 180 5.49 10.13 -16.35
C GLN A 180 6.72 11.02 -16.53
N ALA A 181 7.58 11.12 -15.54
CA ALA A 181 8.82 11.92 -15.60
C ALA A 181 9.92 11.26 -16.47
N ASP A 182 9.81 9.96 -16.73
CA ASP A 182 10.78 9.20 -17.49
C ASP A 182 10.36 9.08 -18.97
N ALA A 183 10.98 9.88 -19.84
CA ALA A 183 10.70 9.84 -21.28
C ALA A 183 11.00 8.48 -21.94
N SER A 184 11.78 7.60 -21.29
CA SER A 184 12.07 6.24 -21.75
C SER A 184 11.07 5.20 -21.22
N ALA A 185 10.14 5.59 -20.35
CA ALA A 185 9.15 4.68 -19.83
C ALA A 185 8.18 4.20 -20.93
N PRO A 186 7.74 2.94 -20.88
CA PRO A 186 6.69 2.46 -21.78
C PRO A 186 5.44 3.33 -21.64
N THR A 187 4.69 3.49 -22.74
CA THR A 187 3.44 4.26 -22.74
C THR A 187 2.20 3.40 -22.48
N ASN A 188 2.33 2.07 -22.50
CA ASN A 188 1.25 1.09 -22.32
C ASN A 188 1.18 0.59 -20.88
N TRP A 189 0.87 1.46 -19.94
CA TRP A 189 0.61 1.10 -18.54
C TRP A 189 -0.62 1.82 -18.01
N GLN A 190 -1.29 1.20 -17.03
CA GLN A 190 -2.48 1.67 -16.36
C GLN A 190 -2.43 1.33 -14.87
N LEU A 191 -3.18 2.09 -14.06
CA LEU A 191 -3.39 1.86 -12.66
C LEU A 191 -4.88 1.71 -12.36
N LEU A 192 -5.22 0.86 -11.38
CA LEU A 192 -6.59 0.67 -10.94
C LEU A 192 -6.61 0.47 -9.42
N SER A 193 -7.34 1.31 -8.70
CA SER A 193 -7.62 1.12 -7.28
C SER A 193 -9.04 0.58 -7.13
N VAL A 194 -9.18 -0.61 -6.52
CA VAL A 194 -10.45 -1.33 -6.41
C VAL A 194 -10.94 -1.31 -4.97
N SER A 195 -12.04 -0.62 -4.72
CA SER A 195 -12.71 -0.72 -3.43
C SER A 195 -13.40 -2.07 -3.28
N PHE A 196 -13.25 -2.67 -2.10
CA PHE A 196 -13.93 -3.90 -1.70
C PHE A 196 -15.05 -3.68 -0.66
N ASP A 197 -15.49 -2.43 -0.46
CA ASP A 197 -16.64 -2.09 0.39
C ASP A 197 -17.83 -1.54 -0.42
N PRO A 198 -18.48 -2.36 -1.26
CA PRO A 198 -19.59 -1.91 -2.11
C PRO A 198 -20.82 -1.41 -1.33
N GLY A 199 -20.86 -1.68 -0.02
CA GLY A 199 -21.92 -1.17 0.84
C GLY A 199 -21.77 0.30 1.20
N PHE A 200 -20.55 0.83 1.12
CA PHE A 200 -20.21 2.22 1.48
C PHE A 200 -19.68 2.99 0.27
N ASP A 201 -18.75 2.43 -0.48
CA ASP A 201 -18.01 3.11 -1.54
C ASP A 201 -18.82 3.19 -2.85
N SER A 202 -19.67 4.20 -2.96
CA SER A 202 -20.37 4.50 -4.20
C SER A 202 -19.43 5.14 -5.24
N PRO A 203 -19.77 5.13 -6.53
CA PRO A 203 -19.01 5.85 -7.57
C PRO A 203 -18.74 7.31 -7.21
N GLN A 204 -19.72 8.00 -6.63
CA GLN A 204 -19.58 9.39 -6.21
C GLN A 204 -18.54 9.57 -5.08
N ILE A 205 -18.54 8.67 -4.10
CA ILE A 205 -17.53 8.68 -3.02
C ILE A 205 -16.15 8.42 -3.61
N LEU A 206 -16.04 7.42 -4.50
CA LEU A 206 -14.78 7.09 -5.18
C LEU A 206 -14.26 8.25 -6.03
N GLN A 207 -15.12 9.01 -6.70
CA GLN A 207 -14.73 10.18 -7.49
C GLN A 207 -14.06 11.25 -6.60
N GLY A 208 -14.66 11.54 -5.43
CA GLY A 208 -14.10 12.46 -4.44
C GLY A 208 -12.75 11.97 -3.92
N TYR A 209 -12.67 10.69 -3.55
CA TYR A 209 -11.44 10.06 -3.07
C TYR A 209 -10.32 10.05 -4.14
N ALA A 210 -10.65 9.68 -5.37
CA ALA A 210 -9.73 9.65 -6.49
C ALA A 210 -9.10 11.02 -6.78
N SER A 211 -9.88 12.09 -6.68
CA SER A 211 -9.39 13.45 -6.94
C SER A 211 -8.28 13.88 -6.00
N PHE A 212 -8.27 13.33 -4.79
CA PHE A 212 -7.24 13.62 -3.77
C PHE A 212 -5.86 13.03 -4.14
N TYR A 213 -5.83 11.85 -4.77
CA TYR A 213 -4.58 11.14 -5.06
C TYR A 213 -4.07 11.35 -6.49
N ARG A 214 -4.99 11.36 -7.45
CA ARG A 214 -4.71 11.28 -8.88
C ARG A 214 -4.33 12.63 -9.51
N GLY A 215 -4.73 13.75 -8.89
CA GLY A 215 -4.56 15.07 -9.46
C GLY A 215 -5.32 15.21 -10.77
N THR A 216 -4.71 15.87 -11.77
CA THR A 216 -5.32 16.12 -13.09
C THR A 216 -5.20 14.96 -14.08
N ASN A 217 -4.48 13.88 -13.72
CA ASN A 217 -4.11 12.81 -14.65
C ASN A 217 -5.04 11.60 -14.55
N ALA A 218 -6.30 11.78 -14.95
CA ALA A 218 -7.34 10.76 -14.87
C ALA A 218 -7.16 9.59 -15.85
N ASP A 219 -6.46 9.80 -16.97
CA ASP A 219 -6.43 8.87 -18.09
C ASP A 219 -5.64 7.57 -17.83
N ARG A 220 -4.77 7.58 -16.81
CA ARG A 220 -3.89 6.46 -16.49
C ARG A 220 -4.25 5.74 -15.21
N TRP A 221 -5.14 6.26 -14.42
CA TRP A 221 -5.49 5.70 -13.13
C TRP A 221 -6.98 5.84 -12.84
N GLN A 222 -7.66 4.71 -12.79
CA GLN A 222 -9.07 4.61 -12.46
C GLN A 222 -9.28 4.10 -11.05
N PHE A 223 -10.38 4.52 -10.45
CA PHE A 223 -10.91 3.97 -9.21
C PHE A 223 -12.22 3.27 -9.50
N ALA A 224 -12.42 2.13 -8.85
CA ALA A 224 -13.63 1.35 -9.06
C ALA A 224 -14.06 0.67 -7.77
N VAL A 225 -15.31 0.26 -7.69
CA VAL A 225 -15.81 -0.61 -6.64
C VAL A 225 -16.11 -2.00 -7.23
N ALA A 226 -15.67 -3.02 -6.51
CA ALA A 226 -15.94 -4.40 -6.89
C ALA A 226 -17.31 -4.84 -6.33
N PRO A 227 -18.23 -5.33 -7.18
CA PRO A 227 -19.45 -6.00 -6.71
C PRO A 227 -19.11 -7.22 -5.83
N THR A 228 -19.99 -7.55 -4.90
CA THR A 228 -19.76 -8.66 -3.96
C THR A 228 -19.51 -10.01 -4.65
N ASN A 229 -20.19 -10.28 -5.76
CA ASN A 229 -19.97 -11.51 -6.55
C ASN A 229 -18.57 -11.52 -7.20
N THR A 230 -18.11 -10.38 -7.72
CA THR A 230 -16.77 -10.22 -8.27
C THR A 230 -15.71 -10.45 -7.18
N LEU A 231 -15.89 -9.86 -6.00
CA LEU A 231 -14.99 -10.08 -4.87
C LEU A 231 -14.92 -11.56 -4.48
N ARG A 232 -16.07 -12.23 -4.39
CA ARG A 232 -16.12 -13.67 -4.08
C ARG A 232 -15.36 -14.53 -5.08
N ALA A 233 -15.38 -14.17 -6.36
CA ALA A 233 -14.70 -14.91 -7.40
C ALA A 233 -13.21 -14.60 -7.50
N LEU A 234 -12.83 -13.34 -7.26
CA LEU A 234 -11.46 -12.85 -7.51
C LEU A 234 -10.56 -12.94 -6.28
N ALA A 235 -11.07 -12.61 -5.10
CA ALA A 235 -10.27 -12.48 -3.88
C ALA A 235 -9.53 -13.78 -3.52
N PRO A 236 -10.15 -14.99 -3.54
CA PRO A 236 -9.44 -16.22 -3.23
C PRO A 236 -8.30 -16.54 -4.21
N LYS A 237 -8.46 -16.16 -5.48
CA LYS A 237 -7.44 -16.40 -6.52
C LYS A 237 -6.18 -15.56 -6.32
N LEU A 238 -6.28 -14.48 -5.56
CA LEU A 238 -5.20 -13.54 -5.30
C LEU A 238 -4.74 -13.56 -3.83
N ASP A 239 -5.17 -14.54 -3.05
CA ASP A 239 -4.99 -14.54 -1.58
C ASP A 239 -5.37 -13.20 -0.95
N PHE A 240 -6.37 -12.52 -1.52
CA PHE A 240 -6.92 -11.32 -0.91
C PHE A 240 -7.99 -11.72 0.08
N ARG A 241 -7.73 -11.50 1.37
CA ARG A 241 -8.59 -11.87 2.49
C ARG A 241 -9.17 -10.63 3.12
N PHE A 242 -10.46 -10.59 3.29
CA PHE A 242 -11.15 -9.50 3.98
C PHE A 242 -12.36 -10.03 4.74
N TRP A 243 -12.68 -9.39 5.85
CA TRP A 243 -13.83 -9.74 6.66
C TRP A 243 -14.26 -8.54 7.50
N ARG A 244 -15.45 -8.61 8.05
CA ARG A 244 -15.95 -7.58 8.97
C ARG A 244 -16.08 -8.19 10.37
N ASP A 245 -15.35 -7.62 11.33
CA ASP A 245 -15.41 -8.00 12.75
C ASP A 245 -15.90 -6.82 13.56
N ASN A 246 -17.00 -7.01 14.31
CA ASN A 246 -17.63 -5.96 15.13
C ASN A 246 -17.83 -4.62 14.41
N GLY A 247 -18.16 -4.65 13.12
CA GLY A 247 -18.35 -3.47 12.29
C GLY A 247 -17.07 -2.90 11.68
N VAL A 248 -15.90 -3.36 12.10
CA VAL A 248 -14.60 -2.99 11.54
C VAL A 248 -14.29 -3.87 10.34
N LEU A 249 -13.91 -3.24 9.22
CA LEU A 249 -13.50 -3.94 8.01
C LEU A 249 -11.99 -4.20 8.08
N SER A 250 -11.62 -5.47 8.04
CA SER A 250 -10.24 -5.95 8.12
C SER A 250 -9.86 -6.67 6.84
N HIS A 251 -8.60 -6.56 6.42
CA HIS A 251 -8.09 -7.21 5.22
C HIS A 251 -6.56 -7.30 5.23
N ASN A 252 -6.01 -8.21 4.41
CA ASN A 252 -4.60 -8.15 4.04
C ASN A 252 -4.38 -7.14 2.91
N LEU A 253 -3.14 -6.68 2.73
CA LEU A 253 -2.78 -5.78 1.64
C LEU A 253 -2.27 -6.58 0.44
N ARG A 254 -2.88 -6.38 -0.71
CA ARG A 254 -2.53 -7.07 -1.95
C ARG A 254 -2.50 -6.10 -3.13
N THR A 255 -1.36 -6.04 -3.81
CA THR A 255 -1.22 -5.31 -5.07
C THR A 255 -0.71 -6.26 -6.15
N VAL A 256 -1.35 -6.25 -7.32
CA VAL A 256 -1.06 -7.17 -8.41
C VAL A 256 -0.67 -6.38 -9.66
N VAL A 257 0.37 -6.84 -10.35
CA VAL A 257 0.79 -6.29 -11.65
C VAL A 257 0.55 -7.34 -12.72
N LEU A 258 -0.24 -6.97 -13.73
CA LEU A 258 -0.52 -7.78 -14.90
C LEU A 258 0.29 -7.30 -16.11
N ASP A 259 0.69 -8.24 -16.96
CA ASP A 259 1.26 -7.94 -18.26
C ASP A 259 0.15 -7.60 -19.31
N PRO A 260 0.50 -7.16 -20.51
CA PRO A 260 -0.47 -6.85 -21.56
C PRO A 260 -1.37 -8.03 -22.00
N ALA A 261 -0.95 -9.27 -21.75
CA ALA A 261 -1.79 -10.45 -21.95
C ALA A 261 -2.70 -10.76 -20.75
N GLY A 262 -2.58 -9.99 -19.64
CA GLY A 262 -3.31 -10.16 -18.40
C GLY A 262 -2.85 -11.35 -17.57
N LYS A 263 -1.61 -11.72 -17.73
CA LYS A 263 -0.95 -12.67 -16.83
C LYS A 263 -0.40 -11.92 -15.63
N ILE A 264 -0.43 -12.55 -14.48
CA ILE A 264 0.21 -12.01 -13.26
C ILE A 264 1.72 -11.95 -13.51
N SER A 265 2.25 -10.72 -13.57
CA SER A 265 3.68 -10.47 -13.71
C SER A 265 4.35 -10.34 -12.35
N ARG A 266 3.63 -9.80 -11.36
CA ARG A 266 4.11 -9.64 -9.99
C ARG A 266 2.96 -9.51 -9.01
N GLN A 267 3.17 -10.03 -7.80
CA GLN A 267 2.34 -9.77 -6.64
C GLN A 267 3.19 -9.04 -5.60
N LEU A 268 2.61 -8.05 -4.93
CA LEU A 268 3.23 -7.25 -3.88
C LEU A 268 2.33 -7.34 -2.64
N ASP A 269 2.87 -7.88 -1.58
CA ASP A 269 2.19 -8.11 -0.32
C ASP A 269 2.54 -7.02 0.68
N GLY A 270 1.62 -6.73 1.59
CA GLY A 270 1.87 -5.73 2.64
C GLY A 270 1.98 -4.30 2.10
N ASN A 271 2.62 -3.45 2.88
CA ASN A 271 2.78 -2.02 2.65
C ASN A 271 4.24 -1.55 2.57
N ASP A 272 5.20 -2.45 2.66
CA ASP A 272 6.64 -2.16 2.69
C ASP A 272 7.30 -1.99 1.31
N TRP A 273 6.54 -2.19 0.22
CA TRP A 273 7.02 -1.89 -1.12
C TRP A 273 6.95 -0.39 -1.47
N THR A 274 7.92 0.06 -2.25
CA THR A 274 8.10 1.48 -2.59
C THR A 274 7.47 1.84 -3.95
N PRO A 275 7.13 3.14 -4.18
CA PRO A 275 6.70 3.62 -5.50
C PRO A 275 7.65 3.27 -6.64
N ALA A 276 8.96 3.29 -6.39
CA ALA A 276 9.97 2.93 -7.37
C ALA A 276 9.91 1.43 -7.74
N GLN A 277 9.63 0.56 -6.77
CA GLN A 277 9.43 -0.87 -7.04
C GLN A 277 8.19 -1.13 -7.89
N LEU A 278 7.08 -0.44 -7.62
CA LEU A 278 5.87 -0.52 -8.44
C LEU A 278 6.10 -0.02 -9.87
N ALA A 279 6.76 1.15 -10.02
CA ALA A 279 7.11 1.69 -11.32
C ALA A 279 8.04 0.74 -12.11
N ALA A 280 9.01 0.13 -11.45
CA ALA A 280 9.89 -0.87 -12.06
C ALA A 280 9.14 -2.12 -12.51
N ALA A 281 8.19 -2.62 -11.68
CA ALA A 281 7.35 -3.75 -12.02
C ALA A 281 6.47 -3.48 -13.25
N LEU A 282 5.83 -2.31 -13.32
CA LEU A 282 5.04 -1.88 -14.47
C LEU A 282 5.89 -1.76 -15.74
N ARG A 283 7.10 -1.17 -15.65
CA ARG A 283 8.03 -1.10 -16.79
C ARG A 283 8.42 -2.50 -17.31
N ALA A 284 8.68 -3.43 -16.40
CA ALA A 284 9.02 -4.80 -16.76
C ALA A 284 7.83 -5.51 -17.44
N ALA A 285 6.65 -5.41 -16.86
CA ALA A 285 5.43 -6.01 -17.39
C ALA A 285 5.05 -5.46 -18.77
N ALA A 286 5.13 -4.12 -18.96
CA ALA A 286 4.77 -3.46 -20.21
C ALA A 286 5.63 -3.86 -21.41
N LYS A 287 6.82 -4.43 -21.19
CA LYS A 287 7.73 -4.92 -22.24
C LYS A 287 7.40 -6.36 -22.70
N ILE A 288 6.53 -7.06 -21.99
CA ILE A 288 6.12 -8.41 -22.34
C ILE A 288 5.14 -8.31 -23.52
N SER A 289 5.54 -8.84 -24.68
CA SER A 289 4.66 -8.85 -25.86
C SER A 289 3.46 -9.75 -25.60
N PRO A 290 2.24 -9.32 -25.90
CA PRO A 290 1.09 -10.21 -25.89
C PRO A 290 1.31 -11.30 -26.96
N ARG A 291 1.37 -12.56 -26.55
CA ARG A 291 1.41 -13.71 -27.46
C ARG A 291 0.00 -14.20 -27.70
#